data_ce1eef69c3ed479033a799849216e255
#
_entry.id   ce1eef69c3ed479033a799849216e255
#
_cell.length_a   1.000
_cell.length_b   1.000
_cell.length_c   1.000
_cell.angle_alpha   90.00
_cell.angle_beta   90.00
_cell.angle_gamma   90.00
#
_symmetry.space_group_name_H-M   'P 1'
#
loop_
_entity.id
_entity.type
_entity.pdbx_description
1 polymer ?
#
loop_
_entity_poly.entity_id
_entity_poly.type
_entity_poly.pdbx_seq_one_letter_code
_entity_poly.pdbx_strand_id
1 'polypeptide(L)'
;MPFIIKTVIAFALFTIGFSGNVLLQEPPLGAVDPVTAPYGPYQSFTAQQKDIYLYVAPSTTTTVPEPVYRHGECDWLPAMALRAGWRIEHLGKLKQIGLRETGCCFNRLGGDSVSADCRITGVTEWNHRSDTGLLQINGVNFDLKRNPYAPICLQMGICTQEPLLDAFTNLKAGLVLFNYWQRVAGNGWIPWDICNRTKSCE
;
A
#
# COMPACT_ATOMS: atom_id res chain seq x y z
N MET A 1 -7.05 -62.47 -5.50
CA MET A 1 -5.83 -62.03 -6.22
C MET A 1 -6.17 -60.75 -6.95
N PRO A 2 -5.69 -59.59 -6.51
CA PRO A 2 -5.90 -58.36 -7.25
C PRO A 2 -4.61 -58.03 -8.07
N PHE A 3 -4.83 -57.74 -9.34
CA PHE A 3 -3.82 -57.28 -10.26
C PHE A 3 -3.46 -55.83 -9.96
N ILE A 4 -2.19 -55.58 -9.65
CA ILE A 4 -1.61 -54.24 -9.53
C ILE A 4 -1.08 -53.86 -10.90
N ILE A 5 -1.74 -52.90 -11.56
CA ILE A 5 -1.24 -52.25 -12.76
C ILE A 5 -0.33 -51.12 -12.32
N LYS A 6 0.98 -51.26 -12.52
CA LYS A 6 1.98 -50.21 -12.35
C LYS A 6 2.04 -49.40 -13.65
N THR A 7 1.46 -48.20 -13.63
CA THR A 7 1.63 -47.24 -14.72
C THR A 7 2.98 -46.52 -14.55
N VAL A 8 3.91 -46.83 -15.43
CA VAL A 8 5.17 -46.13 -15.53
C VAL A 8 4.95 -44.89 -16.41
N ILE A 9 5.02 -43.70 -15.82
CA ILE A 9 5.01 -42.43 -16.57
C ILE A 9 6.45 -42.10 -16.89
N ALA A 10 6.83 -42.21 -18.17
CA ALA A 10 8.13 -41.76 -18.69
C ALA A 10 8.10 -40.25 -18.88
N PHE A 11 8.90 -39.51 -18.11
CA PHE A 11 9.19 -38.12 -18.36
C PHE A 11 10.20 -37.98 -19.48
N ALA A 12 9.77 -37.53 -20.65
CA ALA A 12 10.67 -37.12 -21.72
C ALA A 12 11.21 -35.71 -21.39
N LEU A 13 12.49 -35.64 -21.05
CA LEU A 13 13.21 -34.39 -20.93
C LEU A 13 13.49 -33.83 -22.33
N PHE A 14 12.74 -32.81 -22.71
CA PHE A 14 13.06 -32.00 -23.90
C PHE A 14 14.08 -30.94 -23.49
N THR A 15 15.36 -31.21 -23.74
CA THR A 15 16.41 -30.19 -23.67
C THR A 15 16.41 -29.41 -24.98
N ILE A 16 15.75 -28.26 -25.00
CA ILE A 16 15.91 -27.29 -26.07
C ILE A 16 17.10 -26.42 -25.70
N GLY A 17 18.24 -26.72 -26.29
CA GLY A 17 19.42 -25.85 -26.25
C GLY A 17 19.15 -24.58 -27.07
N PHE A 18 18.88 -23.47 -26.40
CA PHE A 18 19.00 -22.15 -27.02
C PHE A 18 20.34 -21.55 -26.64
N SER A 19 21.37 -21.82 -27.47
CA SER A 19 22.59 -21.01 -27.52
C SER A 19 22.30 -19.79 -28.39
N GLY A 20 21.70 -18.78 -27.78
CA GLY A 20 21.56 -17.46 -28.36
C GLY A 20 22.26 -16.47 -27.44
N ASN A 21 23.51 -16.11 -27.75
CA ASN A 21 24.16 -14.92 -27.21
C ASN A 21 23.37 -13.70 -27.70
N VAL A 22 22.33 -13.32 -26.99
CA VAL A 22 21.75 -12.00 -27.12
C VAL A 22 22.67 -11.04 -26.37
N LEU A 23 23.62 -10.47 -27.11
CA LEU A 23 24.26 -9.23 -26.66
C LEU A 23 23.12 -8.21 -26.45
N LEU A 24 22.76 -8.02 -25.19
CA LEU A 24 21.98 -6.85 -24.79
C LEU A 24 22.84 -5.63 -25.10
N GLN A 25 22.67 -5.12 -26.31
CA GLN A 25 23.21 -3.83 -26.72
C GLN A 25 22.41 -2.82 -25.91
N GLU A 26 23.02 -2.32 -24.84
CA GLU A 26 22.48 -1.16 -24.10
C GLU A 26 22.22 -0.08 -25.17
N PRO A 27 21.00 0.52 -25.21
CA PRO A 27 20.80 1.67 -26.06
C PRO A 27 21.85 2.72 -25.64
N PRO A 28 22.50 3.40 -26.59
CA PRO A 28 23.43 4.46 -26.25
C PRO A 28 22.67 5.44 -25.36
N LEU A 29 23.24 5.71 -24.18
CA LEU A 29 22.80 6.82 -23.34
C LEU A 29 22.87 8.05 -24.24
N GLY A 30 21.72 8.39 -24.83
CA GLY A 30 21.56 9.63 -25.56
C GLY A 30 22.00 10.70 -24.62
N ALA A 31 23.07 11.39 -24.96
CA ALA A 31 23.46 12.60 -24.30
C ALA A 31 22.20 13.46 -24.27
N VAL A 32 21.60 13.60 -23.07
CA VAL A 32 20.55 14.56 -22.84
C VAL A 32 21.27 15.88 -23.04
N ASP A 33 21.07 16.50 -24.21
CA ASP A 33 21.53 17.85 -24.43
C ASP A 33 21.05 18.66 -23.22
N PRO A 34 21.94 19.37 -22.53
CA PRO A 34 21.51 20.24 -21.45
C PRO A 34 20.46 21.16 -22.08
N VAL A 35 19.21 21.01 -21.60
CA VAL A 35 18.14 21.92 -21.98
C VAL A 35 18.65 23.30 -21.66
N THR A 36 19.18 23.99 -22.66
CA THR A 36 19.47 25.40 -22.61
C THR A 36 18.11 26.10 -22.51
N ALA A 37 17.56 26.06 -21.28
CA ALA A 37 16.51 26.99 -20.93
C ALA A 37 17.06 28.38 -21.28
N PRO A 38 16.31 29.20 -22.05
CA PRO A 38 16.71 30.53 -22.32
C PRO A 38 16.61 31.35 -21.01
N TYR A 39 17.58 31.15 -20.13
CA TYR A 39 17.79 32.11 -19.08
C TYR A 39 18.28 33.38 -19.78
N GLY A 40 17.36 34.29 -20.06
CA GLY A 40 17.67 35.63 -20.38
C GLY A 40 18.64 36.20 -19.33
N PRO A 41 19.43 37.22 -19.68
CA PRO A 41 20.46 37.76 -18.80
C PRO A 41 19.82 38.03 -17.43
N TYR A 42 20.43 37.50 -16.36
CA TYR A 42 20.01 37.73 -14.99
C TYR A 42 19.86 39.25 -14.79
N GLN A 43 18.62 39.71 -14.78
CA GLN A 43 18.37 41.09 -14.37
C GLN A 43 18.66 41.13 -12.88
N SER A 44 19.67 41.90 -12.50
CA SER A 44 19.95 42.19 -11.09
C SER A 44 18.74 42.91 -10.50
N PHE A 45 17.98 42.19 -9.66
CA PHE A 45 16.87 42.82 -8.95
C PHE A 45 17.41 43.95 -8.06
N THR A 46 16.81 45.12 -8.18
CA THR A 46 17.11 46.24 -7.28
C THR A 46 16.73 45.92 -5.84
N ALA A 47 17.35 46.55 -4.86
CA ALA A 47 17.08 46.30 -3.43
C ALA A 47 15.56 46.34 -3.10
N GLN A 48 14.81 47.23 -3.73
CA GLN A 48 13.38 47.41 -3.56
C GLN A 48 12.55 46.16 -4.04
N GLN A 49 13.03 45.43 -5.04
CA GLN A 49 12.37 44.20 -5.48
C GLN A 49 12.63 43.01 -4.53
N LYS A 50 13.72 43.04 -3.77
CA LYS A 50 13.99 41.99 -2.76
C LYS A 50 13.02 42.02 -1.59
N ASP A 51 12.55 43.21 -1.19
CA ASP A 51 11.64 43.35 -0.06
C ASP A 51 10.23 42.81 -0.35
N ILE A 52 9.82 42.75 -1.62
CA ILE A 52 8.51 42.22 -2.02
C ILE A 52 8.46 40.69 -1.91
N TYR A 53 9.60 40.04 -2.07
CA TYR A 53 9.67 38.57 -1.97
C TYR A 53 9.86 38.04 -0.54
N LEU A 54 10.14 38.91 0.42
CA LEU A 54 10.32 38.53 1.83
C LEU A 54 9.03 38.62 2.64
N TYR A 55 7.91 39.08 2.06
CA TYR A 55 6.62 38.94 2.69
C TYR A 55 6.13 37.48 2.51
N VAL A 56 6.74 36.56 3.25
CA VAL A 56 6.12 35.24 3.53
C VAL A 56 4.90 35.58 4.36
N ALA A 57 3.72 35.53 3.74
CA ALA A 57 2.49 35.58 4.47
C ALA A 57 2.60 34.55 5.62
N PRO A 58 2.22 34.91 6.86
CA PRO A 58 2.29 33.96 7.95
C PRO A 58 1.53 32.71 7.50
N SER A 59 2.24 31.60 7.40
CA SER A 59 1.63 30.32 7.09
C SER A 59 0.71 30.04 8.26
N THR A 60 -0.56 30.40 8.11
CA THR A 60 -1.59 29.94 9.02
C THR A 60 -1.64 28.44 8.85
N THR A 61 -0.86 27.74 9.64
CA THR A 61 -0.95 26.30 9.78
C THR A 61 -2.33 26.06 10.38
N THR A 62 -3.32 25.92 9.50
CA THR A 62 -4.64 25.45 9.91
C THR A 62 -4.41 24.04 10.37
N THR A 63 -4.22 23.84 11.66
CA THR A 63 -4.17 22.52 12.27
C THR A 63 -5.55 21.91 12.06
N VAL A 64 -5.66 21.01 11.10
CA VAL A 64 -6.87 20.20 10.94
C VAL A 64 -7.01 19.42 12.24
N PRO A 65 -8.14 19.57 12.97
CA PRO A 65 -8.32 18.83 14.20
C PRO A 65 -8.13 17.33 13.95
N GLU A 66 -7.44 16.67 14.88
CA GLU A 66 -7.30 15.22 14.80
C GLU A 66 -8.68 14.57 14.89
N PRO A 67 -9.01 13.61 14.01
CA PRO A 67 -10.32 12.98 14.02
C PRO A 67 -10.55 12.23 15.33
N VAL A 68 -11.75 12.32 15.87
CA VAL A 68 -12.18 11.47 16.98
C VAL A 68 -12.53 10.09 16.43
N TYR A 69 -11.85 9.07 16.91
CA TYR A 69 -12.04 7.70 16.46
C TYR A 69 -13.06 6.98 17.34
N ARG A 70 -14.10 6.42 16.74
CA ARG A 70 -15.10 5.60 17.38
C ARG A 70 -15.38 4.33 16.60
N HIS A 71 -15.60 3.25 17.30
CA HIS A 71 -15.95 1.97 16.70
C HIS A 71 -17.28 2.07 15.95
N GLY A 72 -17.28 1.72 14.67
CA GLY A 72 -18.44 1.84 13.79
C GLY A 72 -18.57 3.18 13.09
N GLU A 73 -17.81 4.21 13.46
CA GLU A 73 -17.84 5.54 12.85
C GLU A 73 -16.63 5.75 11.92
N CYS A 74 -16.90 5.81 10.62
CA CYS A 74 -15.86 5.91 9.58
C CYS A 74 -15.90 7.22 8.79
N ASP A 75 -16.56 8.27 9.28
CA ASP A 75 -16.77 9.51 8.52
C ASP A 75 -15.49 10.30 8.28
N TRP A 76 -14.47 10.10 9.11
CA TRP A 76 -13.15 10.67 8.96
C TRP A 76 -12.31 10.00 7.84
N LEU A 77 -12.61 8.73 7.52
CA LEU A 77 -11.78 7.91 6.64
C LEU A 77 -11.70 8.45 5.20
N PRO A 78 -12.77 8.90 4.52
CA PRO A 78 -12.69 9.43 3.16
C PRO A 78 -11.73 10.61 3.03
N ALA A 79 -11.78 11.58 3.95
CA ALA A 79 -10.89 12.74 3.90
C ALA A 79 -9.43 12.34 4.10
N MET A 80 -9.15 11.42 5.02
CA MET A 80 -7.80 10.91 5.25
C MET A 80 -7.31 10.07 4.08
N ALA A 81 -8.17 9.26 3.46
CA ALA A 81 -7.84 8.44 2.30
C ALA A 81 -7.47 9.30 1.07
N LEU A 82 -8.20 10.38 0.80
CA LEU A 82 -7.83 11.34 -0.25
C LEU A 82 -6.43 11.91 -0.02
N ARG A 83 -6.12 12.31 1.21
CA ARG A 83 -4.77 12.80 1.59
C ARG A 83 -3.70 11.72 1.43
N ALA A 84 -4.05 10.44 1.64
CA ALA A 84 -3.18 9.30 1.42
C ALA A 84 -2.99 8.93 -0.06
N GLY A 85 -3.71 9.60 -0.99
CA GLY A 85 -3.60 9.44 -2.43
C GLY A 85 -4.64 8.52 -3.06
N TRP A 86 -5.64 8.07 -2.31
CA TRP A 86 -6.74 7.29 -2.87
C TRP A 86 -7.62 8.14 -3.78
N ARG A 87 -8.13 7.53 -4.84
CA ARG A 87 -9.04 8.21 -5.76
C ARG A 87 -10.46 8.22 -5.20
N ILE A 88 -11.24 9.24 -5.57
CA ILE A 88 -12.59 9.49 -5.06
C ILE A 88 -13.54 8.30 -5.28
N GLU A 89 -13.42 7.63 -6.42
CA GLU A 89 -14.24 6.46 -6.77
C GLU A 89 -14.01 5.23 -5.86
N HIS A 90 -12.89 5.19 -5.13
CA HIS A 90 -12.56 4.09 -4.23
C HIS A 90 -13.04 4.29 -2.79
N LEU A 91 -13.41 5.52 -2.41
CA LEU A 91 -13.67 5.89 -1.02
C LEU A 91 -14.84 5.12 -0.40
N GLY A 92 -15.91 4.90 -1.17
CA GLY A 92 -17.06 4.13 -0.69
C GLY A 92 -16.70 2.69 -0.32
N LYS A 93 -15.97 2.00 -1.20
CA LYS A 93 -15.51 0.63 -0.95
C LYS A 93 -14.48 0.58 0.18
N LEU A 94 -13.57 1.55 0.23
CA LEU A 94 -12.56 1.64 1.28
C LEU A 94 -13.20 1.84 2.67
N LYS A 95 -14.24 2.69 2.78
CA LYS A 95 -15.02 2.87 4.01
C LYS A 95 -15.69 1.56 4.44
N GLN A 96 -16.27 0.80 3.52
CA GLN A 96 -16.87 -0.51 3.80
C GLN A 96 -15.83 -1.52 4.31
N ILE A 97 -14.63 -1.52 3.71
CA ILE A 97 -13.53 -2.37 4.15
C ILE A 97 -13.10 -1.98 5.56
N GLY A 98 -12.80 -0.72 5.84
CA GLY A 98 -12.40 -0.26 7.17
C GLY A 98 -13.45 -0.57 8.24
N LEU A 99 -14.74 -0.40 7.92
CA LEU A 99 -15.83 -0.76 8.81
C LEU A 99 -15.86 -2.26 9.11
N ARG A 100 -15.72 -3.10 8.10
CA ARG A 100 -15.74 -4.56 8.22
C ARG A 100 -14.53 -5.11 8.95
N GLU A 101 -13.33 -4.64 8.60
CA GLU A 101 -12.09 -5.18 9.12
C GLU A 101 -11.82 -4.77 10.58
N THR A 102 -12.19 -3.54 10.94
CA THR A 102 -11.82 -2.99 12.26
C THR A 102 -12.91 -2.19 12.95
N GLY A 103 -14.08 -1.99 12.32
CA GLY A 103 -15.02 -0.98 12.77
C GLY A 103 -14.41 0.43 12.75
N CYS A 104 -13.47 0.68 11.84
CA CYS A 104 -12.70 1.92 11.73
C CYS A 104 -11.82 2.27 12.94
N CYS A 105 -11.50 1.30 13.81
CA CYS A 105 -10.46 1.45 14.83
C CYS A 105 -9.11 1.05 14.23
N PHE A 106 -8.24 2.02 13.97
CA PHE A 106 -7.03 1.84 13.18
C PHE A 106 -5.85 1.16 13.93
N ASN A 107 -5.84 1.25 15.27
CA ASN A 107 -4.71 0.92 16.13
C ASN A 107 -4.74 -0.51 16.67
N ARG A 108 -5.33 -1.47 15.95
CA ARG A 108 -5.49 -2.85 16.42
C ARG A 108 -4.77 -3.87 15.54
N LEU A 109 -4.43 -4.98 16.14
CA LEU A 109 -4.02 -6.21 15.46
C LEU A 109 -5.22 -7.14 15.27
N GLY A 110 -5.12 -8.07 14.33
CA GLY A 110 -6.17 -9.04 14.07
C GLY A 110 -6.54 -9.84 15.31
N GLY A 111 -7.84 -9.88 15.60
CA GLY A 111 -8.40 -10.55 16.75
C GLY A 111 -8.44 -9.73 18.06
N ASP A 112 -7.79 -8.56 18.13
CA ASP A 112 -7.89 -7.69 19.30
C ASP A 112 -9.32 -7.17 19.47
N SER A 113 -9.80 -7.10 20.70
CA SER A 113 -11.07 -6.46 21.05
C SER A 113 -10.87 -4.98 21.31
N VAL A 114 -11.88 -4.17 20.97
CA VAL A 114 -11.85 -2.72 21.18
C VAL A 114 -13.12 -2.22 21.86
N SER A 115 -13.00 -1.13 22.60
CA SER A 115 -14.13 -0.38 23.16
C SER A 115 -14.77 0.54 22.10
N ALA A 116 -15.89 1.18 22.47
CA ALA A 116 -16.57 2.14 21.60
C ALA A 116 -15.68 3.35 21.20
N ASP A 117 -14.68 3.71 21.99
CA ASP A 117 -13.70 4.76 21.73
C ASP A 117 -12.36 4.22 21.18
N CYS A 118 -12.41 3.06 20.52
CA CYS A 118 -11.29 2.40 19.85
C CYS A 118 -10.08 2.06 20.75
N ARG A 119 -10.25 1.96 22.06
CA ARG A 119 -9.19 1.47 22.96
C ARG A 119 -9.14 -0.04 22.91
N ILE A 120 -7.93 -0.60 22.92
CA ILE A 120 -7.75 -2.05 23.05
C ILE A 120 -8.21 -2.50 24.42
N THR A 121 -9.19 -3.40 24.47
CA THR A 121 -9.77 -3.98 25.70
C THR A 121 -9.41 -5.43 25.91
N GLY A 122 -8.95 -6.10 24.86
CA GLY A 122 -8.48 -7.47 24.93
C GLY A 122 -7.50 -7.76 23.79
N VAL A 123 -6.44 -8.48 24.12
CA VAL A 123 -5.39 -8.89 23.19
C VAL A 123 -5.55 -10.37 22.92
N THR A 124 -5.55 -10.75 21.63
CA THR A 124 -5.57 -12.17 21.26
C THR A 124 -4.16 -12.72 21.09
N GLU A 125 -3.94 -13.95 21.55
CA GLU A 125 -2.68 -14.67 21.34
C GLU A 125 -2.67 -15.48 20.03
N TRP A 126 -3.74 -15.45 19.26
CA TRP A 126 -3.92 -16.27 18.09
C TRP A 126 -3.16 -15.76 16.86
N ASN A 127 -3.04 -16.64 15.83
CA ASN A 127 -2.29 -16.41 14.59
C ASN A 127 -2.74 -15.18 13.76
N HIS A 128 -3.87 -14.57 14.10
CA HIS A 128 -4.41 -13.39 13.40
C HIS A 128 -3.68 -12.07 13.71
N ARG A 129 -2.82 -12.04 14.72
CA ARG A 129 -2.02 -10.84 15.03
C ARG A 129 -1.07 -10.38 13.92
N SER A 130 -1.00 -11.11 12.82
CA SER A 130 -0.29 -10.68 11.62
C SER A 130 -1.07 -9.65 10.79
N ASP A 131 -2.38 -9.53 11.01
CA ASP A 131 -3.19 -8.52 10.34
C ASP A 131 -3.15 -7.22 11.13
N THR A 132 -2.86 -6.11 10.46
CA THR A 132 -2.43 -4.90 11.15
C THR A 132 -3.21 -3.66 10.69
N GLY A 133 -3.67 -2.91 11.67
CA GLY A 133 -4.21 -1.56 11.50
C GLY A 133 -5.58 -1.53 10.82
N LEU A 134 -5.97 -0.33 10.36
CA LEU A 134 -7.29 -0.01 9.82
C LEU A 134 -7.82 -1.00 8.77
N LEU A 135 -6.97 -1.38 7.83
CA LEU A 135 -7.31 -2.26 6.70
C LEU A 135 -6.91 -3.72 6.94
N GLN A 136 -6.48 -4.07 8.15
CA GLN A 136 -6.02 -5.41 8.54
C GLN A 136 -5.03 -5.99 7.53
N ILE A 137 -3.96 -5.23 7.25
CA ILE A 137 -2.94 -5.63 6.30
C ILE A 137 -2.15 -6.81 6.85
N ASN A 138 -2.18 -7.94 6.15
CA ASN A 138 -1.50 -9.16 6.58
C ASN A 138 0.02 -9.05 6.45
N GLY A 139 0.74 -9.68 7.39
CA GLY A 139 2.20 -9.68 7.48
C GLY A 139 2.95 -10.12 6.23
N VAL A 140 2.36 -10.97 5.38
CA VAL A 140 2.97 -11.36 4.09
C VAL A 140 3.16 -10.19 3.12
N ASN A 141 2.53 -9.04 3.38
CA ASN A 141 2.63 -7.85 2.54
C ASN A 141 3.71 -6.86 3.00
N PHE A 142 4.25 -7.02 4.22
CA PHE A 142 5.28 -6.13 4.75
C PHE A 142 6.47 -6.84 5.42
N ASP A 143 6.34 -8.08 5.90
CA ASP A 143 7.42 -8.80 6.57
C ASP A 143 8.22 -9.65 5.56
N LEU A 144 9.47 -9.26 5.31
CA LEU A 144 10.37 -9.96 4.38
C LEU A 144 10.72 -11.38 4.83
N LYS A 145 10.58 -11.72 6.12
CA LYS A 145 10.79 -13.09 6.61
C LYS A 145 9.66 -14.02 6.16
N ARG A 146 8.44 -13.47 6.01
CA ARG A 146 7.27 -14.21 5.52
C ARG A 146 7.17 -14.22 4.00
N ASN A 147 7.57 -13.11 3.37
CA ASN A 147 7.55 -12.95 1.92
C ASN A 147 8.70 -12.03 1.47
N PRO A 148 9.74 -12.56 0.82
CA PRO A 148 10.86 -11.75 0.35
C PRO A 148 10.45 -10.69 -0.71
N TYR A 149 9.24 -10.81 -1.25
CA TYR A 149 8.67 -9.88 -2.23
C TYR A 149 7.56 -9.00 -1.65
N ALA A 150 7.52 -8.84 -0.32
CA ALA A 150 6.51 -8.06 0.39
C ALA A 150 6.40 -6.62 -0.16
N PRO A 151 5.30 -6.26 -0.86
CA PRO A 151 5.24 -5.03 -1.66
C PRO A 151 5.33 -3.76 -0.81
N ILE A 152 4.81 -3.77 0.42
CA ILE A 152 4.84 -2.61 1.31
C ILE A 152 6.27 -2.37 1.80
N CYS A 153 6.98 -3.42 2.22
CA CYS A 153 8.36 -3.27 2.65
C CYS A 153 9.24 -2.76 1.50
N LEU A 154 9.12 -3.35 0.31
CA LEU A 154 9.95 -2.99 -0.84
C LEU A 154 9.67 -1.59 -1.38
N GLN A 155 8.43 -1.08 -1.30
CA GLN A 155 8.05 0.20 -1.88
C GLN A 155 8.03 1.35 -0.86
N MET A 156 7.79 1.06 0.42
CA MET A 156 7.68 2.09 1.47
C MET A 156 8.76 2.00 2.55
N GLY A 157 9.57 0.93 2.56
CA GLY A 157 10.52 0.67 3.64
C GLY A 157 9.85 0.27 4.96
N ILE A 158 8.55 -0.03 4.97
CA ILE A 158 7.82 -0.45 6.16
C ILE A 158 7.81 -1.97 6.20
N CYS A 159 8.68 -2.54 7.05
CA CYS A 159 8.90 -3.98 7.14
C CYS A 159 8.44 -4.58 8.48
N THR A 160 7.79 -3.78 9.31
CA THR A 160 7.25 -4.18 10.63
C THR A 160 5.82 -3.68 10.81
N GLN A 161 5.14 -4.15 11.87
CA GLN A 161 3.74 -3.83 12.16
C GLN A 161 3.52 -2.39 12.66
N GLU A 162 4.44 -1.91 13.50
CA GLU A 162 4.24 -0.71 14.29
C GLU A 162 3.84 0.53 13.47
N PRO A 163 4.49 0.85 12.34
CA PRO A 163 4.08 1.99 11.54
C PRO A 163 2.68 1.84 10.92
N LEU A 164 2.22 0.59 10.73
CA LEU A 164 0.91 0.30 10.15
C LEU A 164 -0.24 0.44 11.16
N LEU A 165 0.05 0.69 12.43
CA LEU A 165 -0.95 1.04 13.45
C LEU A 165 -1.35 2.52 13.40
N ASP A 166 -0.68 3.34 12.59
CA ASP A 166 -1.11 4.69 12.25
C ASP A 166 -2.11 4.67 11.10
N ALA A 167 -3.23 5.37 11.23
CA ALA A 167 -4.32 5.34 10.24
C ALA A 167 -3.90 5.83 8.85
N PHE A 168 -3.14 6.92 8.79
CA PHE A 168 -2.69 7.51 7.54
C PHE A 168 -1.66 6.62 6.83
N THR A 169 -0.71 6.10 7.59
CA THR A 169 0.31 5.16 7.10
C THR A 169 -0.33 3.87 6.60
N ASN A 170 -1.33 3.34 7.31
CA ASN A 170 -2.07 2.16 6.91
C ASN A 170 -2.83 2.37 5.60
N LEU A 171 -3.47 3.53 5.42
CA LEU A 171 -4.13 3.91 4.16
C LEU A 171 -3.13 4.02 3.00
N LYS A 172 -1.95 4.59 3.21
CA LYS A 172 -0.89 4.63 2.19
C LYS A 172 -0.39 3.24 1.82
N ALA A 173 -0.16 2.39 2.82
CA ALA A 173 0.24 1.00 2.60
C ALA A 173 -0.85 0.20 1.87
N GLY A 174 -2.11 0.43 2.22
CA GLY A 174 -3.25 -0.13 1.51
C GLY A 174 -3.29 0.28 0.04
N LEU A 175 -2.97 1.53 -0.28
CA LEU A 175 -2.89 2.01 -1.67
C LEU A 175 -1.75 1.33 -2.45
N VAL A 176 -0.59 1.14 -1.83
CA VAL A 176 0.52 0.37 -2.43
C VAL A 176 0.06 -1.05 -2.75
N LEU A 177 -0.62 -1.69 -1.82
CA LEU A 177 -1.12 -3.05 -1.99
C LEU A 177 -2.22 -3.12 -3.06
N PHE A 178 -3.15 -2.16 -3.09
CA PHE A 178 -4.16 -2.03 -4.14
C PHE A 178 -3.51 -1.89 -5.52
N ASN A 179 -2.55 -1.00 -5.68
CA ASN A 179 -1.85 -0.77 -6.94
C ASN A 179 -1.03 -1.99 -7.39
N TYR A 180 -0.43 -2.70 -6.44
CA TYR A 180 0.27 -3.96 -6.72
C TYR A 180 -0.69 -4.98 -7.33
N TRP A 181 -1.83 -5.26 -6.68
CA TRP A 181 -2.79 -6.25 -7.15
C TRP A 181 -3.53 -5.81 -8.41
N GLN A 182 -3.79 -4.51 -8.56
CA GLN A 182 -4.34 -3.96 -9.80
C GLN A 182 -3.43 -4.26 -10.99
N ARG A 183 -2.11 -4.15 -10.80
CA ARG A 183 -1.13 -4.38 -11.86
C ARG A 183 -0.94 -5.87 -12.16
N VAL A 184 -0.89 -6.74 -11.16
CA VAL A 184 -0.56 -8.16 -11.35
C VAL A 184 -1.76 -9.04 -11.66
N ALA A 185 -2.97 -8.64 -11.25
CA ALA A 185 -4.19 -9.44 -11.37
C ALA A 185 -5.40 -8.67 -11.92
N GLY A 186 -5.24 -7.39 -12.29
CA GLY A 186 -6.34 -6.56 -12.82
C GLY A 186 -7.39 -6.16 -11.77
N ASN A 187 -7.21 -6.52 -10.51
CA ASN A 187 -8.14 -6.20 -9.42
C ASN A 187 -7.38 -5.84 -8.14
N GLY A 188 -7.34 -4.54 -7.82
CA GLY A 188 -6.65 -4.04 -6.62
C GLY A 188 -7.29 -4.45 -5.29
N TRP A 189 -8.53 -4.93 -5.31
CA TRP A 189 -9.26 -5.28 -4.08
C TRP A 189 -9.06 -6.72 -3.60
N ILE A 190 -8.30 -7.54 -4.32
CA ILE A 190 -8.06 -8.95 -3.98
C ILE A 190 -7.68 -9.18 -2.50
N PRO A 191 -6.84 -8.37 -1.84
CA PRO A 191 -6.49 -8.59 -0.44
C PRO A 191 -7.69 -8.54 0.52
N TRP A 192 -8.72 -7.79 0.16
CA TRP A 192 -9.93 -7.58 0.96
C TRP A 192 -11.17 -8.25 0.38
N ASP A 193 -11.03 -9.01 -0.70
CA ASP A 193 -12.13 -9.72 -1.34
C ASP A 193 -12.42 -11.02 -0.58
N ILE A 194 -13.50 -11.01 0.18
CA ILE A 194 -13.94 -12.18 0.95
C ILE A 194 -14.29 -13.35 0.02
N CYS A 195 -14.84 -13.05 -1.15
CA CYS A 195 -15.27 -14.08 -2.10
C CYS A 195 -14.12 -14.93 -2.61
N ASN A 196 -12.96 -14.32 -2.83
CA ASN A 196 -11.76 -15.06 -3.22
C ASN A 196 -11.21 -15.95 -2.10
N ARG A 197 -11.46 -15.60 -0.81
CA ARG A 197 -11.01 -16.39 0.33
C ARG A 197 -11.94 -17.57 0.64
N THR A 198 -13.24 -17.37 0.50
CA THR A 198 -14.25 -18.36 0.94
C THR A 198 -14.83 -19.17 -0.19
N LYS A 199 -14.64 -18.78 -1.45
CA LYS A 199 -15.29 -19.35 -2.66
C LYS A 199 -16.83 -19.43 -2.53
N SER A 200 -17.43 -18.62 -1.68
CA SER A 200 -18.82 -18.70 -1.25
C SER A 200 -19.67 -17.48 -1.61
N CYS A 201 -19.19 -16.62 -2.52
CA CYS A 201 -19.99 -15.52 -3.03
C CYS A 201 -20.57 -15.93 -4.40
N GLU A 202 -21.64 -16.69 -4.39
CA GLU A 202 -22.58 -16.82 -5.49
C GLU A 202 -23.80 -15.92 -5.24
#